data_84e3f89c27c8c08fd3110ea24fb9b782
#
_entry.id   84e3f89c27c8c08fd3110ea24fb9b782
#
_cell.length_a   1.000
_cell.length_b   1.000
_cell.length_c   1.000
_cell.angle_alpha   90.00
_cell.angle_beta   90.00
_cell.angle_gamma   90.00
#
_symmetry.space_group_name_H-M   'P 1'
#
loop_
_entity.id
_entity.type
_entity.pdbx_description
1 polymer ?
#
loop_
_entity_poly.entity_id
_entity_poly.type
_entity_poly.pdbx_seq_one_letter_code
_entity_poly.pdbx_strand_id
1 'polypeptide(L)'
;DAGRAIERSGDEGIDGIIKEDHLGLDNIYIQAKRWEGTVGRPEIQKFAGALQGQRARKGIFITTSGYTKEATDFVSRIDSKIILIDGSTLSNLMIDFGVGVNPVATYQVQKLDSDYFTDA
;
A
#
# COMPACT_ATOMS: atom_id res chain seq x y z
N ASP A 1 0.08 -12.02 12.37
CA ASP A 1 1.24 -12.85 12.35
C ASP A 1 2.20 -12.51 13.47
N ALA A 2 2.62 -13.54 14.21
CA ALA A 2 3.41 -13.37 15.41
C ALA A 2 4.76 -12.70 15.17
N GLY A 3 5.35 -12.91 14.02
CA GLY A 3 6.66 -12.36 13.71
C GLY A 3 6.67 -10.99 13.09
N ARG A 4 5.48 -10.42 12.88
CA ARG A 4 5.37 -9.18 12.13
C ARG A 4 4.51 -8.17 12.85
N ALA A 5 4.96 -6.95 12.83
CA ALA A 5 4.22 -5.84 13.38
C ALA A 5 4.07 -4.76 12.34
N ILE A 6 2.89 -4.15 12.30
CA ILE A 6 2.67 -3.00 11.46
C ILE A 6 2.76 -1.79 12.36
N GLU A 7 3.70 -0.93 12.08
CA GLU A 7 3.90 0.28 12.85
C GLU A 7 3.48 1.48 12.01
N ARG A 8 2.84 2.42 12.66
CA ARG A 8 2.53 3.68 12.00
C ARG A 8 3.76 4.55 11.96
N SER A 9 4.02 5.09 10.79
CA SER A 9 5.12 6.02 10.62
C SER A 9 4.58 7.44 10.59
N GLY A 10 5.27 8.36 11.22
CA GLY A 10 4.96 9.76 11.10
C GLY A 10 5.60 10.42 9.88
N ASP A 11 6.38 9.66 9.13
CA ASP A 11 7.06 10.20 7.96
C ASP A 11 6.09 10.42 6.83
N GLU A 12 6.30 11.51 6.13
CA GLU A 12 5.48 11.84 4.98
C GLU A 12 5.58 10.78 3.91
N GLY A 13 4.43 10.34 3.39
CA GLY A 13 4.36 9.37 2.33
C GLY A 13 4.47 7.93 2.76
N ILE A 14 4.51 7.67 4.07
CA ILE A 14 4.56 6.31 4.60
C ILE A 14 3.55 6.20 5.72
N ASP A 15 2.58 5.31 5.55
CA ASP A 15 1.52 5.12 6.53
C ASP A 15 1.80 3.98 7.48
N GLY A 16 2.61 3.02 7.09
CA GLY A 16 2.90 1.90 7.94
C GLY A 16 4.16 1.17 7.50
N ILE A 17 4.66 0.33 8.38
CA ILE A 17 5.86 -0.45 8.14
C ILE A 17 5.62 -1.87 8.60
N ILE A 18 5.93 -2.83 7.74
CA ILE A 18 5.94 -4.24 8.12
C ILE A 18 7.39 -4.65 8.29
N LYS A 19 7.72 -5.11 9.48
CA LYS A 19 9.07 -5.60 9.77
C LYS A 19 9.11 -7.08 9.50
N GLU A 20 9.92 -7.48 8.54
CA GLU A 20 10.03 -8.88 8.16
C GLU A 20 11.02 -9.66 9.04
N ASP A 21 11.90 -8.94 9.73
CA ASP A 21 12.85 -9.58 10.61
C ASP A 21 12.99 -8.82 11.93
N HIS A 22 13.59 -9.46 12.92
CA HIS A 22 13.74 -8.86 14.26
C HIS A 22 14.69 -7.67 14.28
N LEU A 23 15.60 -7.62 13.33
CA LEU A 23 16.60 -6.56 13.27
C LEU A 23 16.10 -5.34 12.50
N GLY A 24 14.96 -5.46 11.83
CA GLY A 24 14.43 -4.36 11.03
C GLY A 24 15.22 -4.08 9.76
N LEU A 25 16.01 -5.06 9.32
CA LEU A 25 16.84 -4.89 8.13
C LEU A 25 16.07 -5.06 6.84
N ASP A 26 14.92 -5.71 6.90
CA ASP A 26 14.10 -5.98 5.72
C ASP A 26 12.68 -5.54 6.00
N ASN A 27 12.47 -4.24 5.88
CA ASN A 27 11.17 -3.64 6.14
C ASN A 27 10.42 -3.41 4.83
N ILE A 28 9.11 -3.60 4.89
CA ILE A 28 8.21 -3.23 3.80
C ILE A 28 7.44 -2.00 4.23
N TYR A 29 7.55 -0.94 3.48
CA TYR A 29 6.88 0.31 3.78
C TYR A 29 5.59 0.38 3.00
N ILE A 30 4.54 0.88 3.63
CA ILE A 30 3.19 0.87 3.07
C ILE A 30 2.65 2.28 3.01
N GLN A 31 2.07 2.63 1.87
CA GLN A 31 1.25 3.82 1.76
C GLN A 31 -0.09 3.45 1.15
N ALA A 32 -1.16 3.88 1.80
CA ALA A 32 -2.50 3.72 1.27
C ALA A 32 -3.03 5.11 0.94
N LYS A 33 -3.62 5.25 -0.21
CA LYS A 33 -4.10 6.57 -0.63
C LYS A 33 -5.47 6.45 -1.25
N ARG A 34 -6.38 7.26 -0.74
CA ARG A 34 -7.66 7.48 -1.38
C ARG A 34 -7.43 8.47 -2.50
N TRP A 35 -7.88 8.12 -3.70
CA TRP A 35 -7.64 8.97 -4.84
C TRP A 35 -8.85 8.96 -5.75
N GLU A 36 -9.31 10.12 -6.15
CA GLU A 36 -10.51 10.22 -6.99
C GLU A 36 -10.28 9.75 -8.41
N GLY A 37 -9.11 9.94 -8.89
CA GLY A 37 -8.76 9.48 -10.23
C GLY A 37 -7.72 8.40 -10.17
N THR A 38 -7.11 8.14 -11.31
CA THR A 38 -6.04 7.17 -11.43
C THR A 38 -4.77 7.75 -10.80
N VAL A 39 -4.07 6.93 -10.03
CA VAL A 39 -2.81 7.35 -9.43
C VAL A 39 -1.74 7.41 -10.49
N GLY A 40 -1.10 8.56 -10.62
CA GLY A 40 -0.11 8.78 -11.64
C GLY A 40 1.32 8.64 -11.13
N ARG A 41 2.24 8.77 -12.06
CA ARG A 41 3.66 8.68 -11.77
C ARG A 41 4.14 9.61 -10.67
N PRO A 42 3.69 10.89 -10.59
CA PRO A 42 4.20 11.78 -9.54
C PRO A 42 3.98 11.24 -8.13
N GLU A 43 2.83 10.62 -7.87
CA GLU A 43 2.57 10.05 -6.55
C GLU A 43 3.49 8.87 -6.25
N ILE A 44 3.74 8.05 -7.24
CA ILE A 44 4.61 6.89 -7.06
C ILE A 44 6.06 7.34 -6.90
N GLN A 45 6.46 8.40 -7.60
CA GLN A 45 7.80 8.97 -7.43
C GLN A 45 8.00 9.51 -6.03
N LYS A 46 6.99 10.14 -5.46
CA LYS A 46 7.05 10.59 -4.07
C LYS A 46 7.24 9.43 -3.12
N PHE A 47 6.51 8.35 -3.34
CA PHE A 47 6.62 7.16 -2.51
C PHE A 47 8.02 6.55 -2.64
N ALA A 48 8.52 6.44 -3.86
CA ALA A 48 9.88 5.93 -4.08
C ALA A 48 10.92 6.80 -3.36
N GLY A 49 10.73 8.12 -3.39
CA GLY A 49 11.61 9.03 -2.65
C GLY A 49 11.55 8.81 -1.15
N ALA A 50 10.35 8.57 -0.63
CA ALA A 50 10.19 8.28 0.79
C ALA A 50 10.90 6.99 1.18
N LEU A 51 10.83 5.97 0.32
CA LEU A 51 11.56 4.72 0.56
C LEU A 51 13.06 4.97 0.61
N GLN A 52 13.58 5.75 -0.33
CA GLN A 52 15.01 6.07 -0.35
C GLN A 52 15.43 6.82 0.90
N GLY A 53 14.58 7.74 1.36
CA GLY A 53 14.85 8.47 2.59
C GLY A 53 14.93 7.57 3.82
N GLN A 54 14.24 6.47 3.79
CA GLN A 54 14.26 5.47 4.86
C GLN A 54 15.25 4.34 4.57
N ARG A 55 15.98 4.42 3.49
CA ARG A 55 16.89 3.36 3.03
C ARG A 55 16.17 2.04 2.84
N ALA A 56 14.92 2.10 2.48
CA ALA A 56 14.10 0.90 2.28
C ALA A 56 14.17 0.47 0.83
N ARG A 57 14.04 -0.83 0.62
CA ARG A 57 14.07 -1.41 -0.72
C ARG A 57 12.72 -1.89 -1.19
N LYS A 58 11.78 -2.06 -0.28
CA LYS A 58 10.47 -2.63 -0.58
C LYS A 58 9.37 -1.71 -0.14
N GLY A 59 8.36 -1.56 -0.98
CA GLY A 59 7.19 -0.78 -0.65
C GLY A 59 5.94 -1.31 -1.30
N ILE A 60 4.81 -1.04 -0.67
CA ILE A 60 3.50 -1.38 -1.19
C ILE A 60 2.69 -0.09 -1.22
N PHE A 61 2.18 0.25 -2.39
CA PHE A 61 1.29 1.39 -2.54
C PHE A 61 -0.11 0.86 -2.85
N ILE A 62 -1.10 1.28 -2.08
CA ILE A 62 -2.46 0.80 -2.17
C ILE A 62 -3.39 1.94 -2.52
N THR A 63 -4.26 1.75 -3.49
CA THR A 63 -5.33 2.68 -3.80
C THR A 63 -6.59 1.92 -4.17
N THR A 64 -7.74 2.55 -4.01
CA THR A 64 -9.01 1.96 -4.48
C THR A 64 -9.27 2.26 -5.94
N SER A 65 -8.55 3.19 -6.52
CA SER A 65 -8.68 3.48 -7.95
C SER A 65 -7.74 2.57 -8.75
N GLY A 66 -7.01 3.11 -9.65
CA GLY A 66 -6.05 2.35 -10.46
C GLY A 66 -4.79 3.17 -10.66
N TYR A 67 -3.95 2.71 -11.55
CA TYR A 67 -2.67 3.37 -11.82
C TYR A 67 -2.55 3.68 -13.30
N THR A 68 -1.89 4.79 -13.61
CA THR A 68 -1.59 5.10 -14.99
C THR A 68 -0.49 4.16 -15.50
N LYS A 69 -0.39 4.08 -16.82
CA LYS A 69 0.68 3.31 -17.44
C LYS A 69 2.05 3.86 -17.02
N GLU A 70 2.15 5.18 -16.95
CA GLU A 70 3.39 5.83 -16.56
C GLU A 70 3.82 5.45 -15.14
N ALA A 71 2.85 5.34 -14.23
CA ALA A 71 3.16 4.89 -12.87
C ALA A 71 3.67 3.45 -12.87
N THR A 72 3.00 2.58 -13.60
CA THR A 72 3.40 1.18 -13.70
C THR A 72 4.77 1.03 -14.35
N ASP A 73 5.01 1.77 -15.42
CA ASP A 73 6.30 1.75 -16.11
C ASP A 73 7.41 2.24 -15.20
N PHE A 74 7.14 3.27 -14.41
CA PHE A 74 8.14 3.81 -13.51
C PHE A 74 8.63 2.76 -12.50
N VAL A 75 7.71 2.03 -11.87
CA VAL A 75 8.13 1.04 -10.87
C VAL A 75 8.92 -0.10 -11.49
N SER A 76 8.72 -0.38 -12.77
CA SER A 76 9.46 -1.44 -13.44
C SER A 76 10.91 -1.06 -13.73
N ARG A 77 11.25 0.22 -13.60
CA ARG A 77 12.57 0.74 -13.98
C ARG A 77 13.44 1.13 -12.81
N ILE A 78 12.91 1.13 -11.60
CA ILE A 78 13.68 1.57 -10.43
C ILE A 78 14.21 0.37 -9.67
N ASP A 79 15.24 0.62 -8.86
CA ASP A 79 15.87 -0.44 -8.07
C ASP A 79 15.00 -0.90 -6.91
N SER A 80 14.27 0.03 -6.30
CA SER A 80 13.35 -0.33 -5.22
C SER A 80 12.24 -1.19 -5.76
N LYS A 81 11.82 -2.17 -5.00
CA LYS A 81 10.70 -3.01 -5.36
C LYS A 81 9.42 -2.42 -4.80
N ILE A 82 8.60 -1.90 -5.68
CA ILE A 82 7.31 -1.32 -5.30
C ILE A 82 6.20 -2.14 -5.93
N ILE A 83 5.29 -2.59 -5.09
CA ILE A 83 4.11 -3.31 -5.53
C ILE A 83 2.93 -2.34 -5.51
N LEU A 84 2.24 -2.25 -6.63
CA LEU A 84 1.07 -1.38 -6.76
C LEU A 84 -0.17 -2.25 -6.64
N ILE A 85 -1.01 -1.92 -5.67
CA ILE A 85 -2.25 -2.66 -5.42
C ILE A 85 -3.42 -1.72 -5.63
N ASP A 86 -4.27 -2.05 -6.60
CA ASP A 86 -5.50 -1.30 -6.85
C ASP A 86 -6.66 -1.90 -6.05
N GLY A 87 -7.83 -1.28 -6.15
CA GLY A 87 -8.99 -1.71 -5.38
C GLY A 87 -9.42 -3.13 -5.71
N SER A 88 -9.38 -3.48 -6.98
CA SER A 88 -9.76 -4.82 -7.43
C SER A 88 -8.81 -5.88 -6.88
N THR A 89 -7.51 -5.63 -6.98
CA THR A 89 -6.50 -6.53 -6.46
C THR A 89 -6.62 -6.69 -4.95
N LEU A 90 -6.85 -5.58 -4.26
CA LEU A 90 -7.00 -5.62 -2.81
C LEU A 90 -8.19 -6.49 -2.40
N SER A 91 -9.33 -6.32 -3.09
CA SER A 91 -10.51 -7.13 -2.81
C SER A 91 -10.23 -8.61 -3.01
N ASN A 92 -9.54 -8.95 -4.09
CA ASN A 92 -9.20 -10.35 -4.38
C ASN A 92 -8.26 -10.93 -3.32
N LEU A 93 -7.28 -10.16 -2.89
CA LEU A 93 -6.36 -10.61 -1.84
C LEU A 93 -7.10 -10.85 -0.54
N MET A 94 -8.04 -9.99 -0.20
CA MET A 94 -8.83 -10.16 1.01
C MET A 94 -9.68 -11.43 0.96
N ILE A 95 -10.27 -11.72 -0.19
CA ILE A 95 -11.03 -12.94 -0.39
C ILE A 95 -10.12 -14.16 -0.26
N ASP A 96 -8.97 -14.13 -0.91
CA ASP A 96 -8.02 -15.24 -0.90
C ASP A 96 -7.54 -15.58 0.48
N PHE A 97 -7.39 -14.58 1.33
CA PHE A 97 -6.94 -14.78 2.72
C PHE A 97 -8.10 -14.90 3.71
N GLY A 98 -9.32 -14.98 3.21
CA GLY A 98 -10.49 -15.20 4.06
C GLY A 98 -10.99 -13.97 4.78
N VAL A 99 -10.40 -12.81 4.57
CA VAL A 99 -10.80 -11.58 5.27
C VAL A 99 -12.20 -11.16 4.86
N GLY A 100 -12.54 -11.30 3.60
CA GLY A 100 -13.84 -10.89 3.09
C GLY A 100 -14.95 -11.88 3.28
N VAL A 101 -14.68 -13.08 3.86
CA VAL A 101 -15.69 -14.11 4.05
C VAL A 101 -16.52 -13.90 5.29
N ASN A 102 -15.94 -13.26 6.30
CA ASN A 102 -16.62 -12.95 7.53
C ASN A 102 -17.50 -11.72 7.32
N PRO A 103 -18.81 -11.78 7.63
CA PRO A 103 -19.68 -10.63 7.41
C PRO A 103 -19.23 -9.36 8.13
N VAL A 104 -18.70 -9.50 9.34
CA VAL A 104 -18.21 -8.34 10.09
C VAL A 104 -16.98 -7.77 9.42
N ALA A 105 -16.06 -8.64 9.02
CA ALA A 105 -14.87 -8.19 8.32
C ALA A 105 -15.23 -7.51 6.99
N THR A 106 -16.19 -8.08 6.26
CA THR A 106 -16.66 -7.48 5.01
C THR A 106 -17.24 -6.09 5.24
N TYR A 107 -18.05 -5.97 6.28
CA TYR A 107 -18.62 -4.68 6.62
C TYR A 107 -17.53 -3.66 6.96
N GLN A 108 -16.54 -4.07 7.73
CA GLN A 108 -15.45 -3.18 8.11
C GLN A 108 -14.60 -2.78 6.90
N VAL A 109 -14.39 -3.69 5.98
CA VAL A 109 -13.68 -3.38 4.74
C VAL A 109 -14.44 -2.35 3.93
N GLN A 110 -15.74 -2.53 3.81
CA GLN A 110 -16.58 -1.57 3.09
C GLN A 110 -16.59 -0.22 3.78
N LYS A 111 -16.63 -0.20 5.09
CA LYS A 111 -16.60 1.02 5.86
C LYS A 111 -15.25 1.72 5.71
N LEU A 112 -14.17 0.96 5.72
CA LEU A 112 -12.84 1.50 5.51
C LEU A 112 -12.75 2.15 4.13
N ASP A 113 -13.25 1.48 3.12
CA ASP A 113 -13.29 2.01 1.77
C ASP A 113 -14.08 3.32 1.73
N SER A 114 -15.25 3.34 2.36
CA SER A 114 -16.09 4.51 2.43
C SER A 114 -15.43 5.67 3.18
N ASP A 115 -14.76 5.35 4.29
CA ASP A 115 -14.19 6.39 5.17
C ASP A 115 -12.83 6.88 4.67
N TYR A 116 -12.04 6.02 4.04
CA TYR A 116 -10.65 6.32 3.71
C TYR A 116 -10.40 6.40 2.22
N PHE A 117 -11.08 5.61 1.44
CA PHE A 117 -10.78 5.49 0.01
C PHE A 117 -11.88 6.05 -0.87
N THR A 118 -13.07 6.17 -0.35
CA THR A 118 -14.16 6.77 -1.10
C THR A 118 -14.23 8.23 -0.73
N ASP A 119 -14.29 9.05 -1.72
CA ASP A 119 -14.48 10.46 -1.47
C ASP A 119 -15.95 10.71 -1.29
N ALA A 120 -16.32 10.85 -0.08
CA ALA A 120 -17.72 11.03 0.25
C ALA A 120 -18.26 12.35 -0.26
#